data_a8ef00391c8814ac55912e3a74ea698a
#
_entry.id   a8ef00391c8814ac55912e3a74ea698a
#
_cell.length_a   1.000
_cell.length_b   1.000
_cell.length_c   1.000
_cell.angle_alpha   90.00
_cell.angle_beta   90.00
_cell.angle_gamma   90.00
#
_symmetry.space_group_name_H-M   'P 1'
#
loop_
_entity.id
_entity.type
_entity.pdbx_description
1 polymer ?
#
loop_
_entity_poly.entity_id
_entity_poly.type
_entity_poly.pdbx_seq_one_letter_code
_entity_poly.pdbx_strand_id
1 'polypeptide(L)'
;PLYSSAASDVYKRQGSISGLFREFKKSILFLIPIIIGAGIGIVGFTYAIEYLLDKHTFVTCMAFVGLILGGLPAIFSSMRAKVSSGGVGVFGILAFVIAFAISGGMPLLKESKDALTVIAVTPGNMVILFILGIVASATMVIPGVSGSMMLMIFGYYYAIINTIKTFLDNLRAFDLAGMKDGILLLAPFGIGVALGIFLIAKLITFLFEKYGVQTFCAILGLVISSPIAIFINTGLVSKLGSLSLWEILFGIVLMAAGAFVTVFVGER
;
A
#
# COMPACT_ATOMS: atom_id res chain seq x y z
N PRO A 1 8.37 -9.18 -30.64
CA PRO A 1 6.95 -8.92 -30.87
C PRO A 1 6.11 -8.89 -29.59
N LEU A 2 6.45 -9.62 -28.53
CA LEU A 2 5.67 -9.65 -27.27
C LEU A 2 5.83 -8.34 -26.46
N TYR A 3 6.94 -7.65 -26.57
CA TYR A 3 7.13 -6.32 -25.95
C TYR A 3 6.24 -5.24 -26.55
N SER A 4 5.81 -5.40 -27.79
CA SER A 4 4.96 -4.41 -28.44
C SER A 4 3.52 -4.44 -27.93
N SER A 5 2.98 -5.61 -27.50
CA SER A 5 1.60 -5.70 -27.02
C SER A 5 1.43 -5.10 -25.63
N ALA A 6 2.32 -5.43 -24.67
CA ALA A 6 2.24 -4.88 -23.32
C ALA A 6 2.51 -3.35 -23.30
N ALA A 7 3.51 -2.87 -24.04
CA ALA A 7 3.77 -1.44 -24.20
C ALA A 7 2.62 -0.72 -24.90
N SER A 8 2.01 -1.35 -25.93
CA SER A 8 0.84 -0.83 -26.63
C SER A 8 -0.39 -0.76 -25.73
N ASP A 9 -0.58 -1.74 -24.83
CA ASP A 9 -1.69 -1.75 -23.88
C ASP A 9 -1.51 -0.70 -22.77
N VAL A 10 -0.31 -0.51 -22.27
CA VAL A 10 0.03 0.58 -21.33
C VAL A 10 -0.18 1.93 -22.00
N TYR A 11 0.28 2.10 -23.23
CA TYR A 11 0.11 3.33 -24.01
C TYR A 11 -1.38 3.61 -24.32
N LYS A 12 -2.16 2.60 -24.66
CA LYS A 12 -3.61 2.72 -24.84
C LYS A 12 -4.32 3.11 -23.54
N ARG A 13 -3.90 2.55 -22.40
CA ARG A 13 -4.46 2.91 -21.08
C ARG A 13 -4.14 4.36 -20.70
N GLN A 14 -2.90 4.82 -20.91
CA GLN A 14 -2.53 6.21 -20.68
C GLN A 14 -3.25 7.16 -21.64
N GLY A 15 -3.37 6.79 -22.91
CA GLY A 15 -4.14 7.55 -23.90
C GLY A 15 -5.62 7.63 -23.57
N SER A 16 -6.20 6.56 -23.00
CA SER A 16 -7.60 6.55 -22.57
C SER A 16 -7.85 7.44 -21.35
N ILE A 17 -6.90 7.51 -20.41
CA ILE A 17 -7.00 8.41 -19.24
C ILE A 17 -6.82 9.87 -19.65
N SER A 18 -5.80 10.18 -20.46
CA SER A 18 -5.52 11.54 -20.94
C SER A 18 -6.54 12.01 -21.99
N GLY A 19 -7.13 11.09 -22.76
CA GLY A 19 -8.16 11.34 -23.75
C GLY A 19 -9.59 11.42 -23.19
N LEU A 20 -9.77 11.27 -21.85
CA LEU A 20 -11.09 11.21 -21.20
C LEU A 20 -11.98 12.42 -21.57
N PHE A 21 -11.37 13.59 -21.74
CA PHE A 21 -12.08 14.81 -22.11
C PHE A 21 -12.26 14.98 -23.63
N ARG A 22 -11.45 14.30 -24.44
CA ARG A 22 -11.43 14.46 -25.90
C ARG A 22 -12.25 13.38 -26.62
N GLU A 23 -12.25 12.15 -26.10
CA GLU A 23 -13.03 11.03 -26.61
C GLU A 23 -13.75 10.30 -25.46
N PHE A 24 -14.56 11.03 -24.70
CA PHE A 24 -15.16 10.59 -23.44
C PHE A 24 -15.86 9.20 -23.53
N LYS A 25 -16.65 9.00 -24.57
CA LYS A 25 -17.40 7.75 -24.78
C LYS A 25 -16.48 6.54 -25.00
N LYS A 26 -15.42 6.71 -25.78
CA LYS A 26 -14.46 5.65 -26.10
C LYS A 26 -13.56 5.30 -24.90
N SER A 27 -13.11 6.33 -24.18
CA SER A 27 -12.31 6.16 -22.96
C SER A 27 -13.10 5.48 -21.84
N ILE A 28 -14.37 5.85 -21.65
CA ILE A 28 -15.25 5.18 -20.67
C ILE A 28 -15.49 3.73 -21.04
N LEU A 29 -15.83 3.42 -22.29
CA LEU A 29 -16.09 2.06 -22.74
C LEU A 29 -14.87 1.14 -22.55
N PHE A 30 -13.65 1.70 -22.64
CA PHE A 30 -12.41 0.99 -22.37
C PHE A 30 -12.14 0.82 -20.85
N LEU A 31 -12.50 1.84 -20.04
CA LEU A 31 -12.22 1.82 -18.59
C LEU A 31 -13.23 0.98 -17.79
N ILE A 32 -14.51 0.91 -18.24
CA ILE A 32 -15.55 0.17 -17.53
C ILE A 32 -15.16 -1.28 -17.22
N PRO A 33 -14.75 -2.12 -18.20
CA PRO A 33 -14.38 -3.51 -17.90
C PRO A 33 -13.17 -3.61 -16.96
N ILE A 34 -12.25 -2.65 -17.00
CA ILE A 34 -11.11 -2.60 -16.08
C ILE A 34 -11.58 -2.30 -14.65
N ILE A 35 -12.47 -1.31 -14.48
CA ILE A 35 -13.01 -0.93 -13.17
C ILE A 35 -13.86 -2.07 -12.59
N ILE A 36 -14.72 -2.70 -13.43
CA ILE A 36 -15.53 -3.85 -12.99
C ILE A 36 -14.64 -5.03 -12.61
N GLY A 37 -13.65 -5.36 -13.45
CA GLY A 37 -12.71 -6.44 -13.16
C GLY A 37 -11.87 -6.17 -11.90
N ALA A 38 -11.41 -4.95 -11.70
CA ALA A 38 -10.72 -4.53 -10.49
C ALA A 38 -11.65 -4.63 -9.26
N GLY A 39 -12.90 -4.18 -9.37
CA GLY A 39 -13.87 -4.28 -8.28
C GLY A 39 -14.14 -5.73 -7.86
N ILE A 40 -14.44 -6.61 -8.83
CA ILE A 40 -14.66 -8.05 -8.58
C ILE A 40 -13.38 -8.67 -7.99
N GLY A 41 -12.21 -8.33 -8.54
CA GLY A 41 -10.92 -8.83 -8.05
C GLY A 41 -10.65 -8.41 -6.61
N ILE A 42 -10.86 -7.15 -6.27
CA ILE A 42 -10.66 -6.63 -4.90
C ILE A 42 -11.61 -7.33 -3.93
N VAL A 43 -12.91 -7.40 -4.25
CA VAL A 43 -13.89 -8.03 -3.37
C VAL A 43 -13.58 -9.52 -3.19
N GLY A 44 -13.40 -10.26 -4.29
CA GLY A 44 -13.10 -11.71 -4.22
C GLY A 44 -11.80 -12.00 -3.49
N PHE A 45 -10.75 -11.22 -3.74
CA PHE A 45 -9.46 -11.37 -3.08
C PHE A 45 -9.53 -11.03 -1.59
N THR A 46 -10.32 -10.01 -1.21
CA THR A 46 -10.51 -9.65 0.20
C THR A 46 -11.12 -10.81 0.99
N TYR A 47 -12.23 -11.40 0.51
CA TYR A 47 -12.84 -12.56 1.17
C TYR A 47 -11.89 -13.77 1.23
N ALA A 48 -11.16 -14.03 0.14
CA ALA A 48 -10.19 -15.13 0.10
C ALA A 48 -9.07 -14.93 1.13
N ILE A 49 -8.48 -13.74 1.20
CA ILE A 49 -7.40 -13.43 2.14
C ILE A 49 -7.91 -13.41 3.58
N GLU A 50 -9.10 -12.86 3.86
CA GLU A 50 -9.72 -12.88 5.18
C GLU A 50 -9.88 -14.32 5.68
N TYR A 51 -10.47 -15.19 4.86
CA TYR A 51 -10.60 -16.61 5.18
C TYR A 51 -9.25 -17.30 5.43
N LEU A 52 -8.27 -17.06 4.57
CA LEU A 52 -6.94 -17.65 4.69
C LEU A 52 -6.19 -17.16 5.93
N LEU A 53 -6.31 -15.87 6.27
CA LEU A 53 -5.70 -15.31 7.48
C LEU A 53 -6.40 -15.78 8.76
N ASP A 54 -7.72 -16.01 8.73
CA ASP A 54 -8.46 -16.51 9.87
C ASP A 54 -8.14 -17.99 10.16
N LYS A 55 -8.15 -18.84 9.13
CA LYS A 55 -8.01 -20.29 9.27
C LYS A 55 -6.57 -20.79 9.17
N HIS A 56 -5.74 -20.16 8.36
CA HIS A 56 -4.40 -20.59 8.02
C HIS A 56 -3.38 -19.44 8.12
N THR A 57 -3.40 -18.68 9.20
CA THR A 57 -2.59 -17.46 9.40
C THR A 57 -1.12 -17.68 9.07
N PHE A 58 -0.48 -18.73 9.66
CA PHE A 58 0.93 -18.99 9.47
C PHE A 58 1.29 -19.27 8.00
N VAL A 59 0.56 -20.17 7.38
CA VAL A 59 0.78 -20.61 6.00
C VAL A 59 0.62 -19.46 5.02
N THR A 60 -0.40 -18.62 5.24
CA THR A 60 -0.67 -17.42 4.44
C THR A 60 0.43 -16.38 4.59
N CYS A 61 0.89 -16.13 5.82
CA CYS A 61 2.01 -15.23 6.07
C CYS A 61 3.29 -15.72 5.40
N MET A 62 3.58 -17.02 5.45
CA MET A 62 4.74 -17.61 4.78
C MET A 62 4.68 -17.46 3.26
N ALA A 63 3.48 -17.59 2.65
CA ALA A 63 3.31 -17.33 1.23
C ALA A 63 3.63 -15.87 0.89
N PHE A 64 3.17 -14.89 1.68
CA PHE A 64 3.51 -13.47 1.48
C PHE A 64 5.00 -13.20 1.66
N VAL A 65 5.62 -13.79 2.69
CA VAL A 65 7.07 -13.69 2.88
C VAL A 65 7.81 -14.23 1.67
N GLY A 66 7.36 -15.35 1.11
CA GLY A 66 7.94 -15.92 -0.11
C GLY A 66 7.86 -14.95 -1.30
N LEU A 67 6.68 -14.36 -1.54
CA LEU A 67 6.49 -13.36 -2.60
C LEU A 67 7.42 -12.15 -2.42
N ILE A 68 7.60 -11.68 -1.18
CA ILE A 68 8.49 -10.55 -0.86
C ILE A 68 9.95 -10.94 -1.12
N LEU A 69 10.39 -12.08 -0.61
CA LEU A 69 11.76 -12.54 -0.77
C LEU A 69 12.11 -12.81 -2.24
N GLY A 70 11.15 -13.33 -3.02
CA GLY A 70 11.32 -13.54 -4.46
C GLY A 70 11.47 -12.25 -5.26
N GLY A 71 10.96 -11.12 -4.77
CA GLY A 71 11.14 -9.80 -5.39
C GLY A 71 12.50 -9.13 -5.09
N LEU A 72 13.19 -9.56 -4.03
CA LEU A 72 14.46 -8.94 -3.62
C LEU A 72 15.56 -8.98 -4.70
N PRO A 73 15.78 -10.11 -5.43
CA PRO A 73 16.81 -10.17 -6.47
C PRO A 73 16.64 -9.08 -7.54
N ALA A 74 15.41 -8.80 -7.96
CA ALA A 74 15.11 -7.77 -8.96
C ALA A 74 15.46 -6.36 -8.45
N ILE A 75 15.13 -6.06 -7.19
CA ILE A 75 15.49 -4.78 -6.55
C ILE A 75 17.02 -4.68 -6.40
N PHE A 76 17.66 -5.77 -5.98
CA PHE A 76 19.11 -5.82 -5.78
C PHE A 76 19.87 -5.66 -7.11
N SER A 77 19.42 -6.29 -8.18
CA SER A 77 20.02 -6.14 -9.52
C SER A 77 19.89 -4.69 -10.03
N SER A 78 18.72 -4.06 -9.84
CA SER A 78 18.46 -2.68 -10.19
C SER A 78 19.32 -1.70 -9.39
N MET A 79 19.54 -1.97 -8.10
CA MET A 79 20.48 -1.22 -7.27
C MET A 79 21.92 -1.37 -7.79
N ARG A 80 22.34 -2.60 -8.06
CA ARG A 80 23.70 -2.93 -8.51
C ARG A 80 24.04 -2.24 -9.83
N ALA A 81 23.08 -2.10 -10.73
CA ALA A 81 23.24 -1.37 -11.99
C ALA A 81 23.52 0.14 -11.79
N LYS A 82 23.15 0.71 -10.64
CA LYS A 82 23.39 2.13 -10.28
C LYS A 82 24.60 2.34 -9.37
N VAL A 83 25.14 1.28 -8.77
CA VAL A 83 26.33 1.36 -7.91
C VAL A 83 27.57 1.51 -8.79
N SER A 84 28.27 2.63 -8.67
CA SER A 84 29.58 2.83 -9.29
C SER A 84 30.68 2.17 -8.46
N SER A 85 31.94 2.22 -8.93
CA SER A 85 33.12 1.55 -8.35
C SER A 85 33.36 1.82 -6.84
N GLY A 86 32.69 2.81 -6.24
CA GLY A 86 32.81 3.19 -4.82
C GLY A 86 31.92 2.42 -3.84
N GLY A 87 31.09 1.47 -4.30
CA GLY A 87 30.16 0.73 -3.42
C GLY A 87 28.95 1.54 -2.97
N VAL A 88 28.23 1.02 -1.96
CA VAL A 88 26.97 1.59 -1.44
C VAL A 88 27.17 2.86 -0.61
N GLY A 89 28.35 3.03 -0.01
CA GLY A 89 28.68 4.16 0.85
C GLY A 89 27.88 4.20 2.18
N VAL A 90 28.34 5.00 3.13
CA VAL A 90 27.73 5.11 4.47
C VAL A 90 26.30 5.63 4.42
N PHE A 91 26.00 6.57 3.52
CA PHE A 91 24.65 7.13 3.38
C PHE A 91 23.63 6.10 2.87
N GLY A 92 24.05 5.14 2.04
CA GLY A 92 23.18 4.05 1.61
C GLY A 92 22.87 3.08 2.76
N ILE A 93 23.87 2.76 3.59
CA ILE A 93 23.68 1.93 4.79
C ILE A 93 22.74 2.62 5.77
N LEU A 94 22.93 3.92 6.02
CA LEU A 94 22.05 4.70 6.90
C LEU A 94 20.61 4.73 6.36
N ALA A 95 20.44 4.94 5.06
CA ALA A 95 19.10 4.91 4.43
C ALA A 95 18.42 3.54 4.61
N PHE A 96 19.16 2.44 4.45
CA PHE A 96 18.66 1.09 4.71
C PHE A 96 18.24 0.92 6.16
N VAL A 97 19.11 1.25 7.12
CA VAL A 97 18.85 1.04 8.56
C VAL A 97 17.67 1.88 9.05
N ILE A 98 17.59 3.14 8.63
CA ILE A 98 16.48 4.04 8.99
C ILE A 98 15.17 3.51 8.42
N ALA A 99 15.14 3.15 7.14
CA ALA A 99 13.96 2.63 6.48
C ALA A 99 13.51 1.29 7.09
N PHE A 100 14.46 0.39 7.38
CA PHE A 100 14.20 -0.88 8.08
C PHE A 100 13.61 -0.65 9.47
N ALA A 101 14.19 0.27 10.26
CA ALA A 101 13.71 0.58 11.61
C ALA A 101 12.30 1.21 11.59
N ILE A 102 12.03 2.10 10.64
CA ILE A 102 10.71 2.73 10.50
C ILE A 102 9.66 1.65 10.16
N SER A 103 9.87 0.87 9.10
CA SER A 103 8.88 -0.12 8.65
C SER A 103 8.73 -1.29 9.62
N GLY A 104 9.84 -1.83 10.15
CA GLY A 104 9.82 -2.93 11.12
C GLY A 104 9.37 -2.51 12.52
N GLY A 105 9.58 -1.25 12.89
CA GLY A 105 9.17 -0.69 14.19
C GLY A 105 7.72 -0.19 14.22
N MET A 106 7.15 0.16 13.08
CA MET A 106 5.79 0.70 13.00
C MET A 106 4.72 -0.18 13.64
N PRO A 107 4.73 -1.52 13.48
CA PRO A 107 3.77 -2.40 14.15
C PRO A 107 3.88 -2.44 15.67
N LEU A 108 4.98 -1.94 16.24
CA LEU A 108 5.17 -1.84 17.69
C LEU A 108 4.52 -0.57 18.27
N LEU A 109 4.18 0.39 17.41
CA LEU A 109 3.45 1.58 17.82
C LEU A 109 2.00 1.20 18.13
N LYS A 110 1.55 1.60 19.30
CA LYS A 110 0.16 1.34 19.71
C LYS A 110 -0.77 2.32 19.02
N GLU A 111 -1.97 1.85 18.72
CA GLU A 111 -3.07 2.73 18.32
C GLU A 111 -3.32 3.81 19.39
N SER A 112 -3.79 4.97 18.95
CA SER A 112 -4.15 6.04 19.88
C SER A 112 -5.23 5.55 20.85
N LYS A 113 -5.00 5.72 22.15
CA LYS A 113 -6.00 5.40 23.18
C LYS A 113 -7.23 6.31 23.09
N ASP A 114 -7.05 7.51 22.54
CA ASP A 114 -8.08 8.53 22.36
C ASP A 114 -8.60 8.54 20.91
N ALA A 115 -8.76 7.35 20.31
CA ALA A 115 -9.25 7.23 18.95
C ALA A 115 -10.65 7.87 18.81
N LEU A 116 -10.76 8.85 17.91
CA LEU A 116 -12.01 9.52 17.62
C LEU A 116 -12.95 8.57 16.88
N THR A 117 -14.23 8.59 17.26
CA THR A 117 -15.29 7.89 16.53
C THR A 117 -16.13 8.82 15.67
N VAL A 118 -16.15 10.11 16.01
CA VAL A 118 -16.89 11.14 15.30
C VAL A 118 -16.03 12.40 15.16
N ILE A 119 -16.10 13.04 14.01
CA ILE A 119 -15.40 14.29 13.71
C ILE A 119 -16.45 15.42 13.60
N ALA A 120 -16.30 16.45 14.42
CA ALA A 120 -17.14 17.63 14.31
C ALA A 120 -16.77 18.44 13.04
N VAL A 121 -17.77 19.01 12.38
CA VAL A 121 -17.58 19.86 11.19
C VAL A 121 -17.06 21.23 11.65
N THR A 122 -15.75 21.36 11.69
CA THR A 122 -15.06 22.61 12.05
C THR A 122 -13.94 22.89 11.05
N PRO A 123 -13.58 24.15 10.79
CA PRO A 123 -12.47 24.48 9.91
C PRO A 123 -11.16 23.83 10.33
N GLY A 124 -10.91 23.71 11.65
CA GLY A 124 -9.72 23.02 12.16
C GLY A 124 -9.67 21.55 11.78
N ASN A 125 -10.77 20.83 11.94
CA ASN A 125 -10.86 19.42 11.55
C ASN A 125 -10.72 19.21 10.03
N MET A 126 -11.22 20.14 9.21
CA MET A 126 -11.03 20.10 7.76
C MET A 126 -9.55 20.21 7.38
N VAL A 127 -8.79 21.10 8.03
CA VAL A 127 -7.34 21.25 7.81
C VAL A 127 -6.61 19.99 8.30
N ILE A 128 -6.97 19.45 9.46
CA ILE A 128 -6.37 18.19 9.97
C ILE A 128 -6.64 17.04 9.01
N LEU A 129 -7.87 16.88 8.53
CA LEU A 129 -8.23 15.83 7.57
C LEU A 129 -7.48 15.98 6.24
N PHE A 130 -7.29 17.20 5.76
CA PHE A 130 -6.49 17.47 4.56
C PHE A 130 -5.04 17.01 4.76
N ILE A 131 -4.41 17.35 5.89
CA ILE A 131 -3.04 16.94 6.22
C ILE A 131 -2.96 15.42 6.38
N LEU A 132 -3.93 14.81 7.08
CA LEU A 132 -4.01 13.35 7.26
C LEU A 132 -4.19 12.62 5.93
N GLY A 133 -4.94 13.19 4.99
CA GLY A 133 -5.06 12.67 3.62
C GLY A 133 -3.71 12.64 2.91
N ILE A 134 -2.92 13.72 3.00
CA ILE A 134 -1.56 13.77 2.43
C ILE A 134 -0.67 12.70 3.05
N VAL A 135 -0.64 12.61 4.39
CA VAL A 135 0.22 11.68 5.11
C VAL A 135 -0.18 10.23 4.81
N ALA A 136 -1.48 9.90 4.90
CA ALA A 136 -1.98 8.55 4.65
C ALA A 136 -1.66 8.08 3.23
N SER A 137 -1.91 8.91 2.21
CA SER A 137 -1.63 8.55 0.83
C SER A 137 -0.13 8.44 0.53
N ALA A 138 0.69 9.33 1.10
CA ALA A 138 2.14 9.25 0.96
C ALA A 138 2.70 7.96 1.55
N THR A 139 2.22 7.54 2.72
CA THR A 139 2.65 6.30 3.36
C THR A 139 2.16 5.05 2.62
N MET A 140 1.00 5.07 1.96
CA MET A 140 0.52 3.95 1.13
C MET A 140 1.38 3.68 -0.11
N VAL A 141 2.06 4.67 -0.64
CA VAL A 141 2.96 4.52 -1.80
C VAL A 141 4.31 3.93 -1.38
N ILE A 142 4.70 4.09 -0.13
CA ILE A 142 5.97 3.60 0.41
C ILE A 142 5.81 2.11 0.76
N PRO A 143 6.59 1.18 0.14
CA PRO A 143 6.51 -0.24 0.46
C PRO A 143 6.74 -0.52 1.95
N GLY A 144 5.92 -1.38 2.55
CA GLY A 144 6.08 -1.76 3.96
C GLY A 144 5.51 -0.78 4.99
N VAL A 145 4.91 0.34 4.56
CA VAL A 145 4.26 1.31 5.43
C VAL A 145 2.75 1.33 5.15
N SER A 146 1.94 1.22 6.20
CA SER A 146 0.48 1.19 6.06
C SER A 146 -0.13 2.56 6.35
N GLY A 147 -0.83 3.14 5.36
CA GLY A 147 -1.53 4.41 5.53
C GLY A 147 -2.69 4.33 6.53
N SER A 148 -3.42 3.22 6.58
CA SER A 148 -4.47 2.99 7.59
C SER A 148 -3.89 2.91 8.99
N MET A 149 -2.74 2.27 9.17
CA MET A 149 -2.06 2.20 10.45
C MET A 149 -1.61 3.58 10.93
N MET A 150 -1.13 4.45 10.01
CA MET A 150 -0.84 5.85 10.36
C MET A 150 -2.08 6.58 10.85
N LEU A 151 -3.21 6.42 10.19
CA LEU A 151 -4.47 7.00 10.64
C LEU A 151 -4.93 6.46 12.01
N MET A 152 -4.68 5.16 12.30
CA MET A 152 -4.95 4.56 13.61
C MET A 152 -4.04 5.14 14.71
N ILE A 153 -2.74 5.31 14.43
CA ILE A 153 -1.78 5.94 15.33
C ILE A 153 -2.20 7.39 15.67
N PHE A 154 -2.67 8.13 14.68
CA PHE A 154 -3.21 9.49 14.88
C PHE A 154 -4.62 9.51 15.48
N GLY A 155 -5.29 8.35 15.62
CA GLY A 155 -6.61 8.24 16.22
C GLY A 155 -7.78 8.64 15.33
N TYR A 156 -7.58 8.83 14.02
CA TYR A 156 -8.60 9.31 13.08
C TYR A 156 -9.19 8.21 12.19
N TYR A 157 -8.63 7.01 12.16
CA TYR A 157 -9.06 5.94 11.26
C TYR A 157 -10.55 5.62 11.39
N TYR A 158 -11.02 5.32 12.62
CA TYR A 158 -12.40 4.93 12.87
C TYR A 158 -13.37 6.08 12.61
N ALA A 159 -12.98 7.31 12.91
CA ALA A 159 -13.79 8.48 12.65
C ALA A 159 -13.96 8.74 11.15
N ILE A 160 -12.91 8.57 10.34
CA ILE A 160 -12.98 8.69 8.87
C ILE A 160 -13.89 7.60 8.29
N ILE A 161 -13.72 6.33 8.71
CA ILE A 161 -14.57 5.23 8.26
C ILE A 161 -16.04 5.48 8.63
N ASN A 162 -16.29 5.94 9.84
CA ASN A 162 -17.65 6.28 10.29
C ASN A 162 -18.24 7.44 9.47
N THR A 163 -17.46 8.47 9.18
CA THR A 163 -17.88 9.59 8.34
C THR A 163 -18.26 9.11 6.92
N ILE A 164 -17.49 8.18 6.34
CA ILE A 164 -17.81 7.58 5.03
C ILE A 164 -19.13 6.79 5.11
N LYS A 165 -19.32 5.95 6.14
CA LYS A 165 -20.57 5.19 6.33
C LYS A 165 -21.77 6.12 6.46
N THR A 166 -21.69 7.12 7.35
CA THR A 166 -22.75 8.11 7.57
C THR A 166 -23.06 8.87 6.28
N PHE A 167 -22.07 9.26 5.51
CA PHE A 167 -22.27 9.90 4.21
C PHE A 167 -23.03 9.01 3.23
N LEU A 168 -22.67 7.73 3.15
CA LEU A 168 -23.36 6.76 2.27
C LEU A 168 -24.81 6.51 2.73
N ASP A 169 -25.05 6.45 4.03
CA ASP A 169 -26.40 6.28 4.57
C ASP A 169 -27.27 7.51 4.31
N ASN A 170 -26.74 8.73 4.49
CA ASN A 170 -27.41 9.98 4.14
C ASN A 170 -27.68 10.09 2.64
N LEU A 171 -26.76 9.61 1.79
CA LEU A 171 -26.95 9.55 0.34
C LEU A 171 -28.12 8.62 -0.03
N ARG A 172 -28.24 7.46 0.62
CA ARG A 172 -29.35 6.53 0.43
C ARG A 172 -30.67 7.09 0.91
N ALA A 173 -30.65 7.85 2.02
CA ALA A 173 -31.83 8.49 2.61
C ALA A 173 -32.21 9.81 1.92
N PHE A 174 -31.41 10.29 0.94
CA PHE A 174 -31.54 11.63 0.31
C PHE A 174 -31.54 12.77 1.34
N ASP A 175 -30.84 12.59 2.46
CA ASP A 175 -30.65 13.66 3.47
C ASP A 175 -29.58 14.65 3.02
N LEU A 176 -30.00 15.76 2.44
CA LEU A 176 -29.12 16.81 1.91
C LEU A 176 -28.28 17.48 3.01
N ALA A 177 -28.81 17.60 4.24
CA ALA A 177 -28.09 18.22 5.33
C ALA A 177 -26.92 17.34 5.80
N GLY A 178 -27.19 16.06 6.08
CA GLY A 178 -26.17 15.10 6.44
C GLY A 178 -25.15 14.83 5.32
N MET A 179 -25.57 14.88 4.05
CA MET A 179 -24.65 14.80 2.91
C MET A 179 -23.68 16.00 2.88
N LYS A 180 -24.16 17.22 3.16
CA LYS A 180 -23.32 18.42 3.19
C LYS A 180 -22.20 18.30 4.24
N ASP A 181 -22.51 17.83 5.44
CA ASP A 181 -21.54 17.63 6.51
C ASP A 181 -20.51 16.57 6.13
N GLY A 182 -20.95 15.46 5.53
CA GLY A 182 -20.06 14.44 5.00
C GLY A 182 -19.10 14.98 3.92
N ILE A 183 -19.60 15.78 2.98
CA ILE A 183 -18.76 16.39 1.93
C ILE A 183 -17.74 17.36 2.56
N LEU A 184 -18.14 18.19 3.52
CA LEU A 184 -17.25 19.15 4.16
C LEU A 184 -16.07 18.49 4.89
N LEU A 185 -16.24 17.26 5.37
CA LEU A 185 -15.17 16.49 6.01
C LEU A 185 -14.38 15.63 5.00
N LEU A 186 -15.06 14.94 4.08
CA LEU A 186 -14.42 14.01 3.16
C LEU A 186 -13.72 14.70 1.99
N ALA A 187 -14.20 15.85 1.52
CA ALA A 187 -13.58 16.57 0.42
C ALA A 187 -12.17 17.06 0.75
N PRO A 188 -11.89 17.73 1.89
CA PRO A 188 -10.53 18.06 2.28
C PRO A 188 -9.62 16.85 2.39
N PHE A 189 -10.11 15.75 2.98
CA PHE A 189 -9.36 14.49 3.07
C PHE A 189 -9.03 13.94 1.68
N GLY A 190 -10.00 13.87 0.77
CA GLY A 190 -9.81 13.38 -0.59
C GLY A 190 -8.86 14.26 -1.42
N ILE A 191 -8.95 15.58 -1.28
CA ILE A 191 -8.00 16.53 -1.92
C ILE A 191 -6.59 16.31 -1.34
N GLY A 192 -6.49 16.12 -0.03
CA GLY A 192 -5.24 15.79 0.65
C GLY A 192 -4.63 14.49 0.10
N VAL A 193 -5.44 13.44 -0.07
CA VAL A 193 -5.01 12.16 -0.67
C VAL A 193 -4.47 12.36 -2.08
N ALA A 194 -5.20 13.07 -2.94
CA ALA A 194 -4.76 13.34 -4.32
C ALA A 194 -3.44 14.12 -4.36
N LEU A 195 -3.32 15.15 -3.52
CA LEU A 195 -2.10 15.95 -3.41
C LEU A 195 -0.94 15.12 -2.86
N GLY A 196 -1.18 14.29 -1.86
CA GLY A 196 -0.17 13.43 -1.25
C GLY A 196 0.39 12.40 -2.23
N ILE A 197 -0.45 11.76 -3.04
CA ILE A 197 -0.01 10.86 -4.13
C ILE A 197 0.91 11.63 -5.11
N PHE A 198 0.49 12.82 -5.51
CA PHE A 198 1.28 13.65 -6.44
C PHE A 198 2.64 14.06 -5.85
N LEU A 199 2.64 14.52 -4.60
CA LEU A 199 3.86 14.96 -3.91
C LEU A 199 4.84 13.79 -3.70
N ILE A 200 4.36 12.63 -3.25
CA ILE A 200 5.22 11.48 -3.02
C ILE A 200 5.76 10.91 -4.34
N ALA A 201 4.97 10.90 -5.42
CA ALA A 201 5.43 10.48 -6.73
C ALA A 201 6.57 11.38 -7.23
N LYS A 202 6.45 12.71 -7.10
CA LYS A 202 7.53 13.64 -7.42
C LYS A 202 8.76 13.44 -6.53
N LEU A 203 8.56 13.26 -5.24
CA LEU A 203 9.65 13.03 -4.29
C LEU A 203 10.42 11.76 -4.65
N ILE A 204 9.72 10.65 -4.93
CA ILE A 204 10.34 9.38 -5.32
C ILE A 204 11.14 9.55 -6.61
N THR A 205 10.59 10.22 -7.63
CA THR A 205 11.28 10.50 -8.89
C THR A 205 12.57 11.29 -8.62
N PHE A 206 12.48 12.38 -7.87
CA PHE A 206 13.65 13.18 -7.49
C PHE A 206 14.72 12.37 -6.73
N LEU A 207 14.28 11.51 -5.79
CA LEU A 207 15.19 10.65 -5.03
C LEU A 207 15.90 9.64 -5.93
N PHE A 208 15.20 9.03 -6.89
CA PHE A 208 15.80 8.10 -7.85
C PHE A 208 16.78 8.77 -8.80
N GLU A 209 16.51 10.00 -9.23
CA GLU A 209 17.40 10.76 -10.11
C GLU A 209 18.67 11.21 -9.39
N LYS A 210 18.54 11.74 -8.17
CA LYS A 210 19.65 12.37 -7.46
C LYS A 210 20.39 11.43 -6.50
N TYR A 211 19.66 10.50 -5.86
CA TYR A 211 20.14 9.62 -4.79
C TYR A 211 19.76 8.15 -5.06
N GLY A 212 19.91 7.68 -6.30
CA GLY A 212 19.40 6.38 -6.74
C GLY A 212 19.87 5.20 -5.89
N VAL A 213 21.16 5.13 -5.51
CA VAL A 213 21.68 4.04 -4.67
C VAL A 213 21.08 4.07 -3.28
N GLN A 214 21.02 5.25 -2.64
CA GLN A 214 20.44 5.41 -1.31
C GLN A 214 18.94 5.09 -1.31
N THR A 215 18.23 5.46 -2.36
CA THR A 215 16.81 5.16 -2.55
C THR A 215 16.57 3.66 -2.66
N PHE A 216 17.38 2.94 -3.44
CA PHE A 216 17.30 1.48 -3.49
C PHE A 216 17.62 0.83 -2.15
N CYS A 217 18.61 1.34 -1.40
CA CYS A 217 18.91 0.86 -0.06
C CYS A 217 17.75 1.07 0.90
N ALA A 218 17.10 2.25 0.85
CA ALA A 218 15.90 2.50 1.66
C ALA A 218 14.77 1.53 1.29
N ILE A 219 14.49 1.31 0.01
CA ILE A 219 13.48 0.35 -0.45
C ILE A 219 13.82 -1.07 0.03
N LEU A 220 15.09 -1.49 -0.07
CA LEU A 220 15.52 -2.79 0.47
C LEU A 220 15.28 -2.90 1.98
N GLY A 221 15.56 -1.83 2.73
CA GLY A 221 15.28 -1.77 4.16
C GLY A 221 13.79 -1.95 4.47
N LEU A 222 12.92 -1.22 3.77
CA LEU A 222 11.48 -1.33 3.89
C LEU A 222 10.97 -2.75 3.55
N VAL A 223 11.42 -3.30 2.42
CA VAL A 223 10.97 -4.60 1.94
C VAL A 223 11.47 -5.75 2.83
N ILE A 224 12.73 -5.71 3.29
CA ILE A 224 13.30 -6.74 4.16
C ILE A 224 12.68 -6.71 5.56
N SER A 225 12.21 -5.55 6.05
CA SER A 225 11.50 -5.46 7.33
C SER A 225 10.03 -5.91 7.25
N SER A 226 9.42 -5.96 6.05
CA SER A 226 8.00 -6.29 5.87
C SER A 226 7.58 -7.65 6.45
N PRO A 227 8.36 -8.75 6.35
CA PRO A 227 8.05 -10.01 7.03
C PRO A 227 7.90 -9.86 8.55
N ILE A 228 8.73 -9.03 9.19
CA ILE A 228 8.65 -8.76 10.62
C ILE A 228 7.32 -8.05 10.94
N ALA A 229 6.98 -7.05 10.13
CA ALA A 229 5.72 -6.33 10.27
C ALA A 229 4.51 -7.25 10.09
N ILE A 230 4.54 -8.16 9.12
CA ILE A 230 3.48 -9.15 8.89
C ILE A 230 3.31 -10.03 10.12
N PHE A 231 4.38 -10.59 10.68
CA PHE A 231 4.31 -11.49 11.84
C PHE A 231 3.81 -10.80 13.11
N ILE A 232 4.18 -9.54 13.33
CA ILE A 232 3.70 -8.76 14.46
C ILE A 232 2.21 -8.42 14.30
N ASN A 233 1.81 -7.88 13.15
CA ASN A 233 0.44 -7.44 12.90
C ASN A 233 -0.59 -8.58 12.89
N THR A 234 -0.18 -9.78 12.48
CA THR A 234 -1.06 -10.97 12.50
C THR A 234 -1.08 -11.67 13.85
N GLY A 235 -0.29 -11.20 14.84
CA GLY A 235 -0.15 -11.84 16.13
C GLY A 235 0.51 -13.23 16.06
N LEU A 236 1.16 -13.55 14.95
CA LEU A 236 1.75 -14.85 14.69
C LEU A 236 2.88 -15.18 15.67
N VAL A 237 3.60 -14.15 16.13
CA VAL A 237 4.71 -14.30 17.09
C VAL A 237 4.24 -15.03 18.35
N SER A 238 3.04 -14.75 18.86
CA SER A 238 2.48 -15.41 20.04
C SER A 238 1.99 -16.84 19.78
N LYS A 239 1.75 -17.21 18.52
CA LYS A 239 1.23 -18.52 18.10
C LYS A 239 2.33 -19.46 17.63
N LEU A 240 3.59 -19.03 17.50
CA LEU A 240 4.69 -19.85 16.98
C LEU A 240 4.91 -21.16 17.76
N GLY A 241 4.71 -21.12 19.11
CA GLY A 241 4.86 -22.31 19.96
C GLY A 241 3.75 -23.36 19.86
N SER A 242 2.64 -23.03 19.20
CA SER A 242 1.46 -23.93 19.05
C SER A 242 1.29 -24.48 17.63
N LEU A 243 2.25 -24.17 16.73
CA LEU A 243 2.19 -24.62 15.34
C LEU A 243 2.41 -26.12 15.22
N SER A 244 1.59 -26.76 14.40
CA SER A 244 1.78 -28.15 13.98
C SER A 244 2.96 -28.27 13.03
N LEU A 245 3.65 -29.41 13.09
CA LEU A 245 4.75 -29.71 12.15
C LEU A 245 4.29 -29.63 10.68
N TRP A 246 3.06 -30.04 10.40
CA TRP A 246 2.45 -29.95 9.08
C TRP A 246 2.23 -28.52 8.61
N GLU A 247 1.82 -27.63 9.50
CA GLU A 247 1.67 -26.21 9.17
C GLU A 247 3.01 -25.58 8.82
N ILE A 248 4.06 -25.92 9.58
CA ILE A 248 5.42 -25.42 9.32
C ILE A 248 5.92 -25.91 7.95
N LEU A 249 5.80 -27.22 7.68
CA LEU A 249 6.22 -27.79 6.39
C LEU A 249 5.47 -27.16 5.22
N PHE A 250 4.14 -27.04 5.33
CA PHE A 250 3.30 -26.46 4.29
C PHE A 250 3.58 -24.96 4.10
N GLY A 251 3.83 -24.24 5.20
CA GLY A 251 4.26 -22.85 5.16
C GLY A 251 5.57 -22.64 4.41
N ILE A 252 6.58 -23.50 4.66
CA ILE A 252 7.87 -23.46 3.96
C ILE A 252 7.68 -23.73 2.46
N VAL A 253 6.86 -24.72 2.09
CA VAL A 253 6.54 -25.03 0.70
C VAL A 253 5.89 -23.84 0.01
N LEU A 254 4.90 -23.19 0.65
CA LEU A 254 4.25 -22.03 0.07
C LEU A 254 5.17 -20.81 0.01
N MET A 255 6.07 -20.64 0.97
CA MET A 255 7.09 -19.59 0.91
C MET A 255 8.00 -19.81 -0.31
N ALA A 256 8.47 -21.04 -0.54
CA ALA A 256 9.30 -21.37 -1.70
C ALA A 256 8.52 -21.18 -3.02
N ALA A 257 7.26 -21.59 -3.07
CA ALA A 257 6.39 -21.40 -4.22
C ALA A 257 6.15 -19.91 -4.50
N GLY A 258 5.87 -19.10 -3.47
CA GLY A 258 5.71 -17.65 -3.60
C GLY A 258 6.99 -16.98 -4.13
N ALA A 259 8.15 -17.33 -3.58
CA ALA A 259 9.44 -16.83 -4.06
C ALA A 259 9.69 -17.20 -5.53
N PHE A 260 9.42 -18.46 -5.90
CA PHE A 260 9.56 -18.94 -7.27
C PHE A 260 8.66 -18.17 -8.24
N VAL A 261 7.38 -17.98 -7.89
CA VAL A 261 6.42 -17.23 -8.72
C VAL A 261 6.92 -15.81 -8.97
N THR A 262 7.40 -15.12 -7.92
CA THR A 262 7.85 -13.72 -8.05
C THR A 262 9.11 -13.61 -8.87
N VAL A 263 10.09 -14.51 -8.69
CA VAL A 263 11.31 -14.57 -9.53
C VAL A 263 10.93 -14.82 -10.99
N PHE A 264 10.09 -15.81 -11.24
CA PHE A 264 9.69 -16.18 -12.61
C PHE A 264 8.92 -15.07 -13.34
N VAL A 265 8.08 -14.34 -12.62
CA VAL A 265 7.35 -13.20 -13.20
C VAL A 265 8.26 -11.97 -13.36
N GLY A 266 9.22 -11.78 -12.46
CA GLY A 266 10.14 -10.63 -12.49
C GLY A 266 11.24 -10.75 -13.56
N GLU A 267 11.54 -11.93 -14.04
CA GLU A 267 12.53 -12.18 -15.13
C GLU A 267 11.93 -12.02 -16.54
N ARG A 268 10.63 -11.84 -16.66
CA ARG A 268 9.92 -11.57 -17.93
C ARG A 268 9.66 -10.10 -18.16
#